data_1a3c72ef8b5a666959f9ddf9c750fc7e
#
_entry.id   1a3c72ef8b5a666959f9ddf9c750fc7e
#
_cell.length_a   1.000
_cell.length_b   1.000
_cell.length_c   1.000
_cell.angle_alpha   90.00
_cell.angle_beta   90.00
_cell.angle_gamma   90.00
#
_symmetry.space_group_name_H-M   'P 1'
#
loop_
_entity.id
_entity.type
_entity.pdbx_description
1 polymer ?
#
loop_
_entity_poly.entity_id
_entity_poly.type
_entity_poly.pdbx_seq_one_letter_code
_entity_poly.pdbx_strand_id
1 'polypeptide(L)'
;HAVNLPLGIDDSTPYDHAALRIESGDMLLLYTDAFTEAGMDQVQLLGEPGLMSLVESIPHTDTIDQFGKQLVHAVRAFAGGSANDDETLIVIRFGEGRKSPGLLERLRGYTAVLRG
;
A
#
# COMPACT_ATOMS: atom_id res chain seq x y z
N HIS A 1 14.69 -11.97 -0.07
CA HIS A 1 13.44 -11.64 0.62
C HIS A 1 13.30 -12.56 1.81
N ALA A 2 13.43 -12.03 3.01
CA ALA A 2 13.09 -12.76 4.22
C ALA A 2 11.56 -12.80 4.31
N VAL A 3 10.99 -13.99 4.23
CA VAL A 3 9.55 -14.17 4.46
C VAL A 3 9.40 -14.48 5.94
N ASN A 4 9.01 -13.50 6.71
CA ASN A 4 8.68 -13.70 8.12
C ASN A 4 7.32 -14.39 8.27
N LEU A 5 7.18 -15.19 9.29
CA LEU A 5 5.85 -15.70 9.67
C LEU A 5 4.94 -14.56 10.12
N PRO A 6 3.61 -14.67 9.95
CA PRO A 6 2.68 -13.71 10.53
C PRO A 6 2.89 -13.59 12.04
N LEU A 7 2.74 -12.37 12.56
CA LEU A 7 2.87 -12.10 13.99
C LEU A 7 1.85 -12.92 14.79
N GLY A 8 2.29 -13.52 15.91
CA GLY A 8 1.45 -14.29 16.81
C GLY A 8 1.30 -15.78 16.46
N ILE A 9 1.98 -16.27 15.41
CA ILE A 9 1.99 -17.70 15.08
C ILE A 9 2.97 -18.46 15.98
N ASP A 10 4.16 -17.89 16.23
CA ASP A 10 5.20 -18.52 17.05
C ASP A 10 5.99 -17.43 17.80
N ASP A 11 6.05 -17.57 19.13
CA ASP A 11 6.75 -16.63 19.99
C ASP A 11 8.29 -16.75 19.92
N SER A 12 8.80 -17.86 19.38
CA SER A 12 10.24 -18.16 19.31
C SER A 12 10.88 -17.80 17.99
N THR A 13 10.08 -17.44 16.97
CA THR A 13 10.60 -17.13 15.63
C THR A 13 11.29 -15.75 15.61
N PRO A 14 12.59 -15.68 15.28
CA PRO A 14 13.24 -14.40 15.08
C PRO A 14 12.66 -13.72 13.82
N TYR A 15 12.23 -12.48 13.96
CA TYR A 15 11.77 -11.67 12.83
C TYR A 15 12.92 -10.88 12.23
N ASP A 16 13.10 -11.01 10.94
CA ASP A 16 13.99 -10.14 10.19
C ASP A 16 13.39 -8.74 10.07
N HIS A 17 14.23 -7.74 10.18
CA HIS A 17 13.83 -6.36 10.00
C HIS A 17 14.77 -5.65 9.01
N ALA A 18 14.22 -4.71 8.28
CA ALA A 18 14.98 -3.85 7.37
C ALA A 18 14.69 -2.39 7.69
N ALA A 19 15.69 -1.55 7.48
CA ALA A 19 15.56 -0.11 7.57
C ALA A 19 15.74 0.50 6.19
N LEU A 20 14.82 1.37 5.80
CA LEU A 20 14.87 2.10 4.55
C LEU A 20 15.06 3.59 4.84
N ARG A 21 15.92 4.25 4.09
CA ARG A 21 16.01 5.69 4.10
C ARG A 21 14.92 6.25 3.21
N ILE A 22 14.11 7.14 3.76
CA ILE A 22 13.00 7.79 3.07
C ILE A 22 13.35 9.25 2.89
N GLU A 23 13.15 9.78 1.69
CA GLU A 23 13.38 11.17 1.32
C GLU A 23 12.06 11.88 1.00
N SER A 24 12.10 13.21 0.97
CA SER A 24 10.93 14.00 0.55
C SER A 24 10.58 13.71 -0.90
N GLY A 25 9.33 13.41 -1.16
CA GLY A 25 8.82 12.99 -2.47
C GLY A 25 8.66 11.48 -2.65
N ASP A 26 9.31 10.68 -1.80
CA ASP A 26 9.13 9.23 -1.86
C ASP A 26 7.70 8.82 -1.58
N MET A 27 7.29 7.70 -2.16
CA MET A 27 6.01 7.06 -1.91
C MET A 27 6.21 5.65 -1.36
N LEU A 28 5.46 5.32 -0.32
CA LEU A 28 5.34 3.97 0.21
C LEU A 28 3.96 3.42 -0.15
N LEU A 29 3.96 2.24 -0.76
CA LEU A 29 2.75 1.47 -1.05
C LEU A 29 2.71 0.24 -0.15
N LEU A 30 1.58 0.06 0.53
CA LEU A 30 1.25 -1.15 1.26
C LEU A 30 0.00 -1.74 0.61
N TYR A 31 0.04 -3.00 0.24
CA TYR A 31 -1.04 -3.64 -0.50
C TYR A 31 -1.21 -5.10 -0.06
N THR A 32 -2.41 -5.63 -0.26
CA THR A 32 -2.69 -7.06 -0.09
C THR A 32 -2.24 -7.83 -1.33
N ASP A 33 -2.05 -9.14 -1.19
CA ASP A 33 -1.68 -10.07 -2.26
C ASP A 33 -2.63 -10.03 -3.46
N ALA A 34 -3.89 -9.63 -3.26
CA ALA A 34 -4.84 -9.38 -4.33
C ALA A 34 -4.30 -8.50 -5.47
N PHE A 35 -3.36 -7.59 -5.18
CA PHE A 35 -2.72 -6.75 -6.21
C PHE A 35 -1.68 -7.50 -7.05
N THR A 36 -0.97 -8.45 -6.48
CA THR A 36 0.04 -9.25 -7.19
C THR A 36 -0.54 -10.53 -7.79
N GLU A 37 -1.60 -11.04 -7.20
CA GLU A 37 -2.33 -12.22 -7.68
C GLU A 37 -3.43 -11.87 -8.68
N ALA A 38 -3.61 -10.57 -8.99
CA ALA A 38 -4.53 -10.13 -10.03
C ALA A 38 -4.18 -10.78 -11.38
N GLY A 39 -5.18 -11.36 -12.05
CA GLY A 39 -5.00 -12.02 -13.33
C GLY A 39 -6.33 -12.53 -13.89
N MET A 40 -6.38 -12.77 -15.20
CA MET A 40 -7.56 -13.32 -15.85
C MET A 40 -7.78 -14.81 -15.52
N ASP A 41 -6.69 -15.49 -15.21
CA ASP A 41 -6.65 -16.89 -14.77
C ASP A 41 -5.48 -17.09 -13.82
N GLN A 42 -5.42 -18.23 -13.13
CA GLN A 42 -4.33 -18.55 -12.20
C GLN A 42 -2.96 -18.77 -12.86
N VAL A 43 -2.88 -18.67 -14.19
CA VAL A 43 -1.66 -18.92 -14.95
C VAL A 43 -0.93 -17.63 -15.28
N GLN A 44 -1.65 -16.51 -15.42
CA GLN A 44 -1.07 -15.21 -15.79
C GLN A 44 -1.39 -14.17 -14.72
N LEU A 45 -0.67 -14.25 -13.60
CA LEU A 45 -0.75 -13.27 -12.53
C LEU A 45 0.11 -12.04 -12.84
N LEU A 46 -0.31 -10.88 -12.33
CA LEU A 46 0.43 -9.62 -12.46
C LEU A 46 1.82 -9.72 -11.84
N GLY A 47 1.91 -10.28 -10.64
CA GLY A 47 3.14 -10.38 -9.86
C GLY A 47 3.71 -9.03 -9.42
N GLU A 48 4.74 -9.05 -8.60
CA GLU A 48 5.45 -7.82 -8.19
C GLU A 48 6.04 -7.03 -9.38
N PRO A 49 6.68 -7.67 -10.39
CA PRO A 49 7.21 -6.93 -11.53
C PRO A 49 6.13 -6.23 -12.35
N GLY A 50 4.97 -6.86 -12.53
CA GLY A 50 3.84 -6.27 -13.24
C GLY A 50 3.25 -5.10 -12.47
N LEU A 51 3.05 -5.25 -11.16
CA LEU A 51 2.59 -4.17 -10.29
C LEU A 51 3.55 -2.97 -10.33
N MET A 52 4.85 -3.22 -10.28
CA MET A 52 5.89 -2.17 -10.38
C MET A 52 5.80 -1.41 -11.70
N SER A 53 5.62 -2.14 -12.81
CA SER A 53 5.45 -1.52 -14.13
C SER A 53 4.19 -0.64 -14.19
N LEU A 54 3.09 -1.04 -13.56
CA LEU A 54 1.89 -0.21 -13.45
C LEU A 54 2.14 1.04 -12.63
N VAL A 55 2.80 0.92 -11.47
CA VAL A 55 3.19 2.06 -10.63
C VAL A 55 4.02 3.08 -11.39
N GLU A 56 5.03 2.62 -12.14
CA GLU A 56 5.91 3.48 -12.93
C GLU A 56 5.17 4.17 -14.11
N SER A 57 4.12 3.55 -14.62
CA SER A 57 3.33 4.11 -15.72
C SER A 57 2.39 5.26 -15.30
N ILE A 58 2.09 5.38 -14.01
CA ILE A 58 1.20 6.40 -13.47
C ILE A 58 1.98 7.70 -13.22
N PRO A 59 1.50 8.87 -13.72
CA PRO A 59 2.16 10.15 -13.49
C PRO A 59 2.30 10.48 -12.00
N HIS A 60 3.52 10.76 -11.54
CA HIS A 60 3.80 11.13 -10.14
C HIS A 60 3.33 12.54 -9.76
N THR A 61 2.83 13.32 -10.72
CA THR A 61 2.29 14.67 -10.51
C THR A 61 0.88 14.68 -9.94
N ASP A 62 0.20 13.53 -9.95
CA ASP A 62 -1.16 13.41 -9.46
C ASP A 62 -1.22 13.47 -7.93
N THR A 63 -2.41 13.76 -7.42
CA THR A 63 -2.67 13.63 -5.99
C THR A 63 -2.60 12.16 -5.56
N ILE A 64 -2.34 11.91 -4.28
CA ILE A 64 -2.30 10.53 -3.73
C ILE A 64 -3.61 9.79 -4.04
N ASP A 65 -4.74 10.48 -3.93
CA ASP A 65 -6.07 9.89 -4.22
C ASP A 65 -6.21 9.50 -5.70
N GLN A 66 -5.78 10.37 -6.61
CA GLN A 66 -5.80 10.07 -8.05
C GLN A 66 -4.85 8.92 -8.39
N PHE A 67 -3.63 8.94 -7.84
CA PHE A 67 -2.66 7.86 -8.02
C PHE A 67 -3.23 6.52 -7.56
N GLY A 68 -3.79 6.45 -6.34
CA GLY A 68 -4.39 5.23 -5.81
C GLY A 68 -5.54 4.70 -6.67
N LYS A 69 -6.45 5.58 -7.12
CA LYS A 69 -7.55 5.21 -8.01
C LYS A 69 -7.07 4.69 -9.37
N GLN A 70 -6.06 5.32 -9.96
CA GLN A 70 -5.48 4.88 -11.23
C GLN A 70 -4.80 3.52 -11.09
N LEU A 71 -4.07 3.29 -10.00
CA LEU A 71 -3.42 2.00 -9.76
C LEU A 71 -4.45 0.87 -9.58
N VAL A 72 -5.48 1.07 -8.75
CA VAL A 72 -6.57 0.10 -8.59
C VAL A 72 -7.26 -0.17 -9.93
N HIS A 73 -7.54 0.88 -10.71
CA HIS A 73 -8.16 0.72 -12.02
C HIS A 73 -7.28 -0.10 -12.98
N ALA A 74 -5.97 0.17 -13.02
CA ALA A 74 -5.03 -0.54 -13.88
C ALA A 74 -4.91 -2.02 -13.50
N VAL A 75 -4.83 -2.34 -12.21
CA VAL A 75 -4.80 -3.71 -11.69
C VAL A 75 -6.07 -4.47 -12.06
N ARG A 76 -7.24 -3.85 -11.84
CA ARG A 76 -8.54 -4.45 -12.22
C ARG A 76 -8.69 -4.65 -13.72
N ALA A 77 -8.20 -3.70 -14.53
CA ALA A 77 -8.19 -3.84 -15.98
C ALA A 77 -7.33 -5.04 -16.42
N PHE A 78 -6.19 -5.26 -15.79
CA PHE A 78 -5.35 -6.43 -16.03
C PHE A 78 -6.07 -7.74 -15.67
N ALA A 79 -6.83 -7.75 -14.58
CA ALA A 79 -7.62 -8.90 -14.12
C ALA A 79 -8.93 -9.13 -14.90
N GLY A 80 -9.17 -8.40 -15.99
CA GLY A 80 -10.41 -8.53 -16.78
C GLY A 80 -11.64 -7.89 -16.13
N GLY A 81 -11.44 -6.99 -15.17
CA GLY A 81 -12.50 -6.17 -14.56
C GLY A 81 -13.17 -6.76 -13.32
N SER A 82 -12.79 -7.95 -12.87
CA SER A 82 -13.31 -8.54 -11.63
C SER A 82 -12.27 -8.42 -10.50
N ALA A 83 -12.70 -7.92 -9.34
CA ALA A 83 -11.96 -8.12 -8.09
C ALA A 83 -12.32 -9.51 -7.57
N ASN A 84 -11.35 -10.38 -7.46
CA ASN A 84 -11.57 -11.76 -7.00
C ASN A 84 -11.32 -11.94 -5.49
N ASP A 85 -10.80 -10.92 -4.81
CA ASP A 85 -10.46 -10.96 -3.39
C ASP A 85 -10.52 -9.55 -2.77
N ASP A 86 -10.36 -9.48 -1.45
CA ASP A 86 -10.36 -8.22 -0.69
C ASP A 86 -9.10 -7.39 -1.02
N GLU A 87 -9.31 -6.31 -1.73
CA GLU A 87 -8.26 -5.38 -2.15
C GLU A 87 -8.05 -4.28 -1.11
N THR A 88 -6.87 -4.19 -0.55
CA THR A 88 -6.46 -3.06 0.30
C THR A 88 -5.21 -2.41 -0.25
N LEU A 89 -5.26 -1.10 -0.44
CA LEU A 89 -4.13 -0.28 -0.86
C LEU A 89 -3.99 0.93 0.06
N ILE A 90 -2.82 1.11 0.64
CA ILE A 90 -2.45 2.31 1.38
C ILE A 90 -1.30 3.00 0.65
N VAL A 91 -1.48 4.25 0.30
CA VAL A 91 -0.46 5.08 -0.36
C VAL A 91 -0.05 6.20 0.59
N ILE A 92 1.23 6.26 0.92
CA ILE A 92 1.82 7.29 1.78
C ILE A 92 2.86 8.05 0.95
N ARG A 93 2.69 9.37 0.80
CA ARG A 93 3.70 10.24 0.20
C ARG A 93 4.42 11.01 1.31
N PHE A 94 5.74 10.92 1.30
CA PHE A 94 6.59 11.66 2.22
C PHE A 94 6.87 13.04 1.62
N GLY A 95 6.44 14.09 2.31
CA GLY A 95 6.62 15.46 1.87
C GLY A 95 7.45 16.26 2.89
N GLU A 96 7.92 17.44 2.49
CA GLU A 96 8.41 18.41 3.47
C GLU A 96 7.27 18.72 4.45
N GLY A 97 7.47 18.37 5.72
CA GLY A 97 6.43 18.52 6.73
C GLY A 97 6.02 19.98 6.88
N ARG A 98 4.80 20.34 6.45
CA ARG A 98 4.07 21.33 7.23
C ARG A 98 4.16 20.86 8.67
N LYS A 99 4.61 21.72 9.59
CA LYS A 99 4.60 21.42 11.02
C LYS A 99 3.26 20.80 11.37
N SER A 100 3.24 19.49 11.42
CA SER A 100 2.02 18.74 11.70
C SER A 100 1.59 19.11 13.11
N PRO A 101 0.33 19.39 13.37
CA PRO A 101 -0.16 19.49 14.74
C PRO A 101 0.35 18.25 15.48
N GLY A 102 0.93 18.46 16.66
CA GLY A 102 1.64 17.42 17.41
C GLY A 102 0.77 16.16 17.54
N LEU A 103 1.42 15.02 17.68
CA LEU A 103 0.77 13.72 17.80
C LEU A 103 -0.44 13.74 18.78
N LEU A 104 -0.35 14.53 19.85
CA LEU A 104 -1.41 14.74 20.85
C LEU A 104 -2.66 15.47 20.29
N GLU A 105 -2.50 16.39 19.35
CA GLU A 105 -3.65 17.07 18.72
C GLU A 105 -4.36 16.15 17.72
N ARG A 106 -3.62 15.28 17.05
CA ARG A 106 -4.20 14.25 16.15
C ARG A 106 -4.99 13.21 16.94
N LEU A 107 -4.49 12.79 18.11
CA LEU A 107 -5.20 11.84 18.98
C LEU A 107 -6.45 12.44 19.62
N ARG A 108 -6.51 13.75 19.88
CA ARG A 108 -7.72 14.43 20.34
C ARG A 108 -8.86 14.42 19.32
N GLY A 109 -8.55 14.45 18.03
CA GLY A 109 -9.55 14.29 16.96
C GLY A 109 -10.19 12.89 16.95
N TYR A 110 -9.42 11.85 17.22
CA TYR A 110 -9.92 10.47 17.24
C TYR A 110 -10.73 10.15 18.50
N THR A 111 -10.42 10.74 19.65
CA THR A 111 -11.22 10.54 20.88
C THR A 111 -12.59 11.20 20.82
N ALA A 112 -12.80 12.19 19.96
CA ALA A 112 -14.13 12.80 19.74
C ALA A 112 -15.07 11.92 18.89
N VAL A 113 -14.53 11.06 18.02
CA VAL A 113 -15.31 10.16 17.15
C VAL A 113 -15.80 8.91 17.90
N LEU A 114 -15.10 8.51 18.98
CA LEU A 114 -15.46 7.33 19.78
C LEU A 114 -16.46 7.61 20.89
N ARG A 115 -16.96 8.85 21.04
CA ARG A 115 -17.97 9.26 22.03
C ARG A 115 -19.34 9.58 21.42
N GLY A 116 -19.55 9.19 20.16
CA GLY A 116 -20.85 9.31 19.50
C GLY A 116 -21.70 8.07 19.68
#